data_6f3fab5050b88f020347d45017af27ad
#
_entry.id   6f3fab5050b88f020347d45017af27ad
#
_cell.length_a   1.000
_cell.length_b   1.000
_cell.length_c   1.000
_cell.angle_alpha   90.00
_cell.angle_beta   90.00
_cell.angle_gamma   90.00
#
_symmetry.space_group_name_H-M   'P 1'
#
loop_
_entity.id
_entity.type
_entity.pdbx_description
1 polymer ?
#
loop_
_entity_poly.entity_id
_entity_poly.type
_entity_poly.pdbx_seq_one_letter_code
_entity_poly.pdbx_strand_id
1 'polypeptide(L)'
;MAMDWSVFCKDTLTGEVMPGCFGSGQDITYLNWLFSAWGWTVAVSLTALVVALVAGSVVGVIRTLPDKPGLVRLGNAWVELFRNIPLLVQIFLWYFVVPALIPPMKDFPPFVLVVLALGLFTSARIAEQVRAGIQALPKG
;
A
#
# COMPACT_ATOMS: atom_id res chain seq x y z
N MET A 1 31.50 -0.69 22.64
CA MET A 1 30.15 -0.44 23.15
C MET A 1 29.33 -1.71 23.06
N ALA A 2 28.86 -2.20 24.18
CA ALA A 2 27.91 -3.31 24.15
C ALA A 2 26.52 -2.78 23.75
N MET A 3 25.88 -3.44 22.81
CA MET A 3 24.50 -3.14 22.48
C MET A 3 23.60 -3.53 23.63
N ASP A 4 22.78 -2.61 24.08
CA ASP A 4 21.79 -2.88 25.13
C ASP A 4 20.48 -3.32 24.49
N TRP A 5 20.25 -4.63 24.51
CA TRP A 5 19.03 -5.22 23.96
C TRP A 5 17.81 -5.10 24.90
N SER A 6 18.04 -4.66 26.14
CA SER A 6 16.95 -4.52 27.11
C SER A 6 15.94 -3.44 26.71
N VAL A 7 16.31 -2.55 25.79
CA VAL A 7 15.41 -1.50 25.25
C VAL A 7 14.12 -2.08 24.68
N PHE A 8 14.19 -3.26 24.06
CA PHE A 8 13.00 -3.90 23.48
C PHE A 8 12.02 -4.44 24.53
N CYS A 9 12.50 -4.65 25.74
CA CYS A 9 11.71 -5.18 26.84
C CYS A 9 11.25 -4.10 27.82
N LYS A 10 11.55 -2.82 27.53
CA LYS A 10 11.12 -1.71 28.36
C LYS A 10 9.67 -1.35 28.11
N ASP A 11 8.96 -1.02 29.20
CA ASP A 11 7.61 -0.48 29.11
C ASP A 11 7.64 0.89 28.39
N THR A 12 6.70 1.10 27.50
CA THR A 12 6.63 2.33 26.70
C THR A 12 6.22 3.56 27.51
N LEU A 13 5.57 3.37 28.66
CA LEU A 13 5.10 4.46 29.51
C LEU A 13 6.06 4.72 30.68
N THR A 14 6.51 3.66 31.36
CA THR A 14 7.33 3.78 32.56
C THR A 14 8.83 3.72 32.29
N GLY A 15 9.22 3.12 31.17
CA GLY A 15 10.63 2.92 30.83
C GLY A 15 11.32 1.81 31.60
N GLU A 16 10.58 1.05 32.44
CA GLU A 16 11.13 -0.05 33.20
C GLU A 16 11.26 -1.31 32.36
N VAL A 17 12.29 -2.12 32.65
CA VAL A 17 12.48 -3.41 31.97
C VAL A 17 11.50 -4.44 32.52
N MET A 18 10.69 -5.00 31.62
CA MET A 18 9.70 -6.01 31.97
C MET A 18 10.32 -7.43 31.96
N PRO A 19 10.03 -8.27 32.96
CA PRO A 19 10.66 -9.60 33.05
C PRO A 19 10.36 -10.53 31.89
N GLY A 20 9.22 -10.37 31.23
CA GLY A 20 8.78 -11.27 30.15
C GLY A 20 9.04 -10.78 28.73
N CYS A 21 9.58 -9.58 28.56
CA CYS A 21 9.77 -8.91 27.27
C CYS A 21 8.48 -8.70 26.46
N PHE A 22 7.42 -9.44 26.74
CA PHE A 22 6.08 -9.22 26.19
C PHE A 22 5.16 -8.69 27.28
N GLY A 23 4.69 -7.47 27.08
CA GLY A 23 3.68 -6.89 27.96
C GLY A 23 2.29 -7.45 27.67
N SER A 24 1.40 -7.32 28.64
CA SER A 24 -0.02 -7.66 28.50
C SER A 24 -0.90 -6.58 29.12
N GLY A 25 -2.06 -6.37 28.53
CA GLY A 25 -2.99 -5.37 29.02
C GLY A 25 -2.48 -3.94 28.80
N GLN A 26 -2.27 -3.23 29.91
CA GLN A 26 -1.76 -1.84 29.86
C GLN A 26 -0.23 -1.75 29.78
N ASP A 27 0.46 -2.84 30.13
CA ASP A 27 1.91 -2.90 30.10
C ASP A 27 2.37 -3.30 28.69
N ILE A 28 2.77 -2.34 27.89
CA ILE A 28 3.18 -2.56 26.49
C ILE A 28 4.66 -2.23 26.35
N THR A 29 5.45 -3.20 25.90
CA THR A 29 6.87 -3.03 25.62
C THR A 29 7.11 -2.55 24.20
N TYR A 30 8.32 -2.05 23.92
CA TYR A 30 8.70 -1.69 22.54
C TYR A 30 8.68 -2.91 21.60
N LEU A 31 8.98 -4.10 22.13
CA LEU A 31 8.87 -5.34 21.35
C LEU A 31 7.43 -5.61 20.88
N ASN A 32 6.44 -5.35 21.74
CA ASN A 32 5.02 -5.43 21.37
C ASN A 32 4.69 -4.46 20.22
N TRP A 33 5.21 -3.24 20.28
CA TRP A 33 5.02 -2.27 19.20
C TRP A 33 5.63 -2.74 17.88
N LEU A 34 6.83 -3.35 17.94
CA LEU A 34 7.49 -3.87 16.74
C LEU A 34 6.67 -5.00 16.10
N PHE A 35 6.17 -5.94 16.89
CA PHE A 35 5.33 -7.00 16.36
C PHE A 35 4.01 -6.48 15.80
N SER A 36 3.37 -5.53 16.48
CA SER A 36 2.16 -4.89 15.99
C SER A 36 2.41 -4.15 14.67
N ALA A 37 3.48 -3.37 14.60
CA ALA A 37 3.86 -2.65 13.39
C ALA A 37 4.14 -3.60 12.23
N TRP A 38 4.83 -4.70 12.49
CA TRP A 38 5.12 -5.70 11.49
C TRP A 38 3.84 -6.35 10.96
N GLY A 39 2.91 -6.67 11.85
CA GLY A 39 1.60 -7.20 11.48
C GLY A 39 0.82 -6.26 10.58
N TRP A 40 0.79 -4.96 10.91
CA TRP A 40 0.16 -3.95 10.07
C TRP A 40 0.84 -3.80 8.72
N THR A 41 2.17 -3.84 8.68
CA THR A 41 2.94 -3.78 7.42
C THR A 41 2.59 -4.96 6.51
N VAL A 42 2.54 -6.16 7.05
CA VAL A 42 2.16 -7.36 6.28
C VAL A 42 0.73 -7.24 5.79
N ALA A 43 -0.21 -6.84 6.64
CA ALA A 43 -1.61 -6.68 6.27
C ALA A 43 -1.81 -5.65 5.14
N VAL A 44 -1.19 -4.48 5.27
CA VAL A 44 -1.25 -3.44 4.24
C VAL A 44 -0.63 -3.93 2.93
N SER A 45 0.53 -4.57 3.00
CA SER A 45 1.25 -5.04 1.82
C SER A 45 0.46 -6.10 1.05
N LEU A 46 -0.11 -7.08 1.74
CA LEU A 46 -0.87 -8.16 1.10
C LEU A 46 -2.18 -7.65 0.49
N THR A 47 -2.91 -6.81 1.22
CA THR A 47 -4.15 -6.24 0.70
C THR A 47 -3.90 -5.28 -0.46
N ALA A 48 -2.88 -4.45 -0.36
CA ALA A 48 -2.47 -3.56 -1.44
C ALA A 48 -2.01 -4.35 -2.68
N LEU A 49 -1.32 -5.46 -2.48
CA LEU A 49 -0.91 -6.34 -3.58
C LEU A 49 -2.12 -6.89 -4.34
N VAL A 50 -3.16 -7.32 -3.63
CA VAL A 50 -4.39 -7.80 -4.28
C VAL A 50 -5.03 -6.68 -5.11
N VAL A 51 -5.17 -5.49 -4.54
CA VAL A 51 -5.68 -4.31 -5.25
C VAL A 51 -4.83 -4.02 -6.49
N ALA A 52 -3.52 -4.03 -6.33
CA ALA A 52 -2.57 -3.73 -7.41
C ALA A 52 -2.65 -4.77 -8.54
N LEU A 53 -2.76 -6.05 -8.20
CA LEU A 53 -2.88 -7.13 -9.18
C LEU A 53 -4.18 -7.04 -9.96
N VAL A 54 -5.30 -6.81 -9.28
CA VAL A 54 -6.60 -6.70 -9.94
C VAL A 54 -6.64 -5.46 -10.84
N ALA A 55 -6.36 -4.28 -10.27
CA ALA A 55 -6.40 -3.03 -11.03
C ALA A 55 -5.34 -3.00 -12.14
N GLY A 56 -4.13 -3.46 -11.85
CA GLY A 56 -3.04 -3.49 -12.82
C GLY A 56 -3.31 -4.43 -13.98
N SER A 57 -3.88 -5.60 -13.69
CA SER A 57 -4.23 -6.56 -14.75
C SER A 57 -5.33 -6.01 -15.65
N VAL A 58 -6.37 -5.42 -15.06
CA VAL A 58 -7.47 -4.81 -15.83
C VAL A 58 -6.94 -3.68 -16.71
N VAL A 59 -6.18 -2.76 -16.15
CA VAL A 59 -5.63 -1.62 -16.91
C VAL A 59 -4.63 -2.10 -17.97
N GLY A 60 -3.79 -3.08 -17.63
CA GLY A 60 -2.83 -3.65 -18.56
C GLY A 60 -3.50 -4.30 -19.78
N VAL A 61 -4.56 -5.06 -19.57
CA VAL A 61 -5.36 -5.67 -20.65
C VAL A 61 -6.05 -4.58 -21.47
N ILE A 62 -6.65 -3.59 -20.83
CA ILE A 62 -7.32 -2.47 -21.52
C ILE A 62 -6.36 -1.77 -22.48
N ARG A 63 -5.11 -1.58 -22.06
CA ARG A 63 -4.09 -0.90 -22.89
C ARG A 63 -3.68 -1.69 -24.12
N THR A 64 -3.98 -2.97 -24.21
CA THR A 64 -3.65 -3.82 -25.36
C THR A 64 -4.82 -4.04 -26.33
N LEU A 65 -6.00 -3.48 -26.04
CA LEU A 65 -7.18 -3.66 -26.90
C LEU A 65 -7.02 -2.92 -28.23
N PRO A 66 -7.06 -3.63 -29.41
CA PRO A 66 -6.79 -2.98 -30.70
C PRO A 66 -7.93 -2.09 -31.21
N ASP A 67 -9.18 -2.42 -30.83
CA ASP A 67 -10.36 -1.77 -31.40
C ASP A 67 -11.02 -0.76 -30.46
N LYS A 68 -10.33 -0.38 -29.36
CA LYS A 68 -10.89 0.47 -28.31
C LYS A 68 -9.96 1.63 -27.98
N PRO A 69 -9.76 2.60 -28.90
CA PRO A 69 -8.78 3.68 -28.67
C PRO A 69 -9.11 4.56 -27.45
N GLY A 70 -10.39 4.77 -27.15
CA GLY A 70 -10.81 5.51 -25.97
C GLY A 70 -10.42 4.83 -24.67
N LEU A 71 -10.60 3.51 -24.55
CA LEU A 71 -10.19 2.73 -23.39
C LEU A 71 -8.67 2.68 -23.25
N VAL A 72 -7.96 2.54 -24.36
CA VAL A 72 -6.48 2.57 -24.36
C VAL A 72 -5.97 3.90 -23.84
N ARG A 73 -6.54 5.00 -24.27
CA ARG A 73 -6.17 6.35 -23.76
C ARG A 73 -6.44 6.47 -22.26
N LEU A 74 -7.57 5.96 -21.80
CA LEU A 74 -7.92 5.96 -20.38
C LEU A 74 -6.92 5.14 -19.57
N GLY A 75 -6.55 3.96 -20.04
CA GLY A 75 -5.54 3.11 -19.40
C GLY A 75 -4.16 3.77 -19.38
N ASN A 76 -3.76 4.42 -20.47
CA ASN A 76 -2.50 5.17 -20.53
C ASN A 76 -2.49 6.35 -19.55
N ALA A 77 -3.60 7.07 -19.44
CA ALA A 77 -3.74 8.17 -18.49
C ALA A 77 -3.62 7.68 -17.05
N TRP A 78 -4.23 6.54 -16.73
CA TRP A 78 -4.11 5.90 -15.41
C TRP A 78 -2.65 5.62 -15.06
N VAL A 79 -1.93 4.96 -15.97
CA VAL A 79 -0.53 4.59 -15.75
C VAL A 79 0.33 5.83 -15.58
N GLU A 80 0.17 6.83 -16.45
CA GLU A 80 0.95 8.07 -16.36
C GLU A 80 0.66 8.83 -15.07
N LEU A 81 -0.60 8.92 -14.67
CA LEU A 81 -0.99 9.60 -13.44
C LEU A 81 -0.28 8.99 -12.21
N PHE A 82 -0.38 7.67 -12.05
CA PHE A 82 0.19 7.01 -10.88
C PHE A 82 1.70 6.82 -10.94
N ARG A 83 2.31 6.88 -12.12
CA ARG A 83 3.78 6.86 -12.24
C ARG A 83 4.42 8.22 -11.94
N ASN A 84 3.76 9.30 -12.33
CA ASN A 84 4.33 10.64 -12.24
C ASN A 84 4.18 11.26 -10.86
N ILE A 85 3.26 10.78 -10.05
CA ILE A 85 3.05 11.28 -8.69
C ILE A 85 3.84 10.39 -7.71
N PRO A 86 4.76 10.96 -6.90
CA PRO A 86 5.47 10.18 -5.89
C PRO A 86 4.52 9.49 -4.91
N LEU A 87 4.88 8.29 -4.46
CA LEU A 87 4.04 7.50 -3.56
C LEU A 87 3.67 8.26 -2.29
N LEU A 88 4.62 8.96 -1.69
CA LEU A 88 4.36 9.73 -0.48
C LEU A 88 3.28 10.80 -0.69
N VAL A 89 3.35 11.50 -1.81
CA VAL A 89 2.34 12.50 -2.19
C VAL A 89 0.98 11.85 -2.38
N GLN A 90 0.92 10.68 -3.00
CA GLN A 90 -0.33 9.93 -3.18
C GLN A 90 -0.95 9.52 -1.85
N ILE A 91 -0.14 9.05 -0.90
CA ILE A 91 -0.62 8.70 0.43
C ILE A 91 -1.25 9.91 1.13
N PHE A 92 -0.59 11.07 1.05
CA PHE A 92 -1.15 12.31 1.60
C PHE A 92 -2.46 12.71 0.91
N LEU A 93 -2.53 12.61 -0.41
CA LEU A 93 -3.75 12.92 -1.16
C LEU A 93 -4.91 12.02 -0.75
N TRP A 94 -4.69 10.71 -0.68
CA TRP A 94 -5.72 9.77 -0.29
C TRP A 94 -6.15 9.93 1.16
N TYR A 95 -5.23 10.28 2.03
CA TYR A 95 -5.54 10.40 3.46
C TYR A 95 -6.21 11.73 3.81
N PHE A 96 -5.72 12.84 3.26
CA PHE A 96 -6.18 14.18 3.65
C PHE A 96 -7.11 14.85 2.64
N VAL A 97 -6.79 14.74 1.36
CA VAL A 97 -7.48 15.52 0.31
C VAL A 97 -8.73 14.82 -0.19
N VAL A 98 -8.64 13.54 -0.54
CA VAL A 98 -9.76 12.80 -1.12
C VAL A 98 -10.95 12.74 -0.17
N PRO A 99 -10.80 12.45 1.14
CA PRO A 99 -11.93 12.49 2.06
C PRO A 99 -12.56 13.89 2.21
N ALA A 100 -11.76 14.94 2.03
CA ALA A 100 -12.29 16.31 2.07
C ALA A 100 -13.12 16.66 0.84
N LEU A 101 -12.73 16.12 -0.34
CA LEU A 101 -13.44 16.34 -1.60
C LEU A 101 -14.65 15.41 -1.77
N ILE A 102 -14.55 14.21 -1.25
CA ILE A 102 -15.58 13.16 -1.36
C ILE A 102 -16.05 12.83 0.06
N PRO A 103 -17.08 13.51 0.59
CA PRO A 103 -17.51 13.35 1.98
C PRO A 103 -17.80 11.92 2.42
N PRO A 104 -18.39 11.01 1.60
CA PRO A 104 -18.59 9.62 2.01
C PRO A 104 -17.32 8.89 2.39
N MET A 105 -16.15 9.31 1.88
CA MET A 105 -14.87 8.68 2.18
C MET A 105 -14.29 9.08 3.54
N LYS A 106 -14.88 10.05 4.22
CA LYS A 106 -14.46 10.44 5.58
C LYS A 106 -14.65 9.31 6.60
N ASP A 107 -15.60 8.43 6.34
CA ASP A 107 -15.92 7.30 7.22
C ASP A 107 -15.01 6.09 6.98
N PHE A 108 -14.16 6.14 5.96
CA PHE A 108 -13.24 5.04 5.66
C PHE A 108 -12.09 5.01 6.67
N PRO A 109 -11.75 3.81 7.19
CA PRO A 109 -10.57 3.68 8.05
C PRO A 109 -9.29 4.09 7.32
N PRO A 110 -8.28 4.64 8.03
CA PRO A 110 -6.99 4.96 7.41
C PRO A 110 -6.34 3.79 6.67
N PHE A 111 -6.54 2.57 7.16
CA PHE A 111 -6.06 1.35 6.50
C PHE A 111 -6.54 1.26 5.06
N VAL A 112 -7.84 1.49 4.81
CA VAL A 112 -8.43 1.43 3.46
C VAL A 112 -7.81 2.49 2.56
N LEU A 113 -7.64 3.71 3.04
CA LEU A 113 -7.08 4.81 2.27
C LEU A 113 -5.63 4.55 1.88
N VAL A 114 -4.83 4.03 2.80
CA VAL A 114 -3.42 3.68 2.53
C VAL A 114 -3.31 2.50 1.58
N VAL A 115 -4.17 1.48 1.74
CA VAL A 115 -4.22 0.33 0.83
C VAL A 115 -4.57 0.78 -0.60
N LEU A 116 -5.54 1.68 -0.75
CA LEU A 116 -5.90 2.24 -2.05
C LEU A 116 -4.73 3.02 -2.66
N ALA A 117 -4.09 3.89 -1.88
CA ALA A 117 -2.96 4.67 -2.36
C ALA A 117 -1.82 3.76 -2.86
N LEU A 118 -1.41 2.81 -2.04
CA LEU A 118 -0.31 1.91 -2.35
C LEU A 118 -0.68 0.94 -3.48
N GLY A 119 -1.89 0.40 -3.44
CA GLY A 119 -2.38 -0.53 -4.46
C GLY A 119 -2.50 0.11 -5.83
N LEU A 120 -3.10 1.29 -5.92
CA LEU A 120 -3.26 2.01 -7.18
C LEU A 120 -1.92 2.50 -7.73
N PHE A 121 -1.01 2.96 -6.89
CA PHE A 121 0.35 3.30 -7.29
C PHE A 121 1.07 2.10 -7.92
N THR A 122 1.01 0.95 -7.27
CA THR A 122 1.65 -0.28 -7.74
C THR A 122 0.93 -0.84 -8.97
N SER A 123 -0.38 -0.62 -9.10
CA SER A 123 -1.16 -1.07 -10.26
C SER A 123 -0.63 -0.53 -11.59
N ALA A 124 -0.11 0.69 -11.60
CA ALA A 124 0.48 1.28 -12.80
C ALA A 124 1.70 0.50 -13.29
N ARG A 125 2.54 0.01 -12.36
CA ARG A 125 3.70 -0.81 -12.70
C ARG A 125 3.29 -2.20 -13.17
N ILE A 126 2.30 -2.80 -12.53
CA ILE A 126 1.75 -4.11 -12.93
C ILE A 126 1.09 -4.00 -14.31
N ALA A 127 0.36 -2.91 -14.58
CA ALA A 127 -0.24 -2.68 -15.88
C ALA A 127 0.81 -2.66 -17.01
N GLU A 128 1.98 -2.07 -16.77
CA GLU A 128 3.07 -2.09 -17.74
C GLU A 128 3.64 -3.48 -17.95
N GLN A 129 3.82 -4.24 -16.88
CA GLN A 129 4.31 -5.61 -16.96
C GLN A 129 3.33 -6.52 -17.72
N VAL A 130 2.04 -6.40 -17.44
CA VAL A 130 0.98 -7.14 -18.12
C VAL A 130 0.96 -6.81 -19.61
N ARG A 131 0.98 -5.51 -19.94
CA ARG A 131 1.04 -5.07 -21.34
C ARG A 131 2.27 -5.63 -22.06
N ALA A 132 3.44 -5.53 -21.45
CA ALA A 132 4.68 -6.03 -22.03
C ALA A 132 4.61 -7.55 -22.24
N GLY A 133 4.06 -8.29 -21.29
CA GLY A 133 3.88 -9.74 -21.41
C GLY A 133 2.93 -10.13 -22.54
N ILE A 134 1.79 -9.46 -22.65
CA ILE A 134 0.83 -9.73 -23.72
C ILE A 134 1.44 -9.42 -25.09
N GLN A 135 2.13 -8.29 -25.22
CA GLN A 135 2.72 -7.87 -26.50
C GLN A 135 3.92 -8.73 -26.90
N ALA A 136 4.54 -9.45 -25.95
CA ALA A 136 5.63 -10.37 -26.23
C ALA A 136 5.17 -11.71 -26.82
N LEU A 137 3.86 -12.02 -26.70
CA LEU A 137 3.32 -13.27 -27.23
C LEU A 137 3.25 -13.25 -28.75
N PRO A 138 3.51 -14.40 -29.44
CA PRO A 138 3.39 -14.46 -30.89
C PRO A 138 1.97 -14.17 -31.34
N LYS A 139 1.84 -13.39 -32.41
CA LYS A 139 0.54 -13.18 -33.07
C LYS A 139 0.23 -14.42 -33.90
N GLY A 140 -0.77 -15.08 -33.53
CA GLY A 140 -1.13 -16.23 -34.29
C GLY A 140 -1.92 -17.22 -33.82
#